data_abaf31a070dca9689e126c19adfc07a8
#
_entry.id   abaf31a070dca9689e126c19adfc07a8
#
_cell.length_a   1.000
_cell.length_b   1.000
_cell.length_c   1.000
_cell.angle_alpha   90.00
_cell.angle_beta   90.00
_cell.angle_gamma   90.00
#
_symmetry.space_group_name_H-M   'P 1'
#
loop_
_entity.id
_entity.type
_entity.pdbx_description
1 polymer ?
#
loop_
_entity_poly.entity_id
_entity_poly.type
_entity_poly.pdbx_seq_one_letter_code
_entity_poly.pdbx_strand_id
1 'polypeptide(L)'
;MKTIHINLVSEQLIPNLIPTLGDQDCIGVVLVLGDSKFADKADRLENLYLRNNIPVLWRSQGMSSTRLSKLQEQANALIDHLATNHSNCHWVLNATCGTKPMALAFANAFNQQDKQQALVIYTDTEHKEIPLLNPGVEFTLPFKSVLSLDDYLLANGFEYEQAFNRDNDQEIHQRATLTRYLTKQLADKCHKMMSPLQVMATNASIDFPLSQMQTMPSVPHGDYAKLYQRLSDEGLLSWDGQSMQITFQSEDTCRYLAGRWLEEFTYLTALDCGAQEVAMNVTGRWLQDSRHFDSDNITNEFDVLVLHNNQLLTIECKASNWLKQEEHGSKNQDIIHKLDTLSKNLGGLFGSPMLVTAQQLSDAARSRITHNRFLCCEQATEKKLQQALKSWLAMVG
;
A
#
# COMPACT_ATOMS: atom_id res chain seq x y z
N MET A 1 13.39 -25.57 -17.95
CA MET A 1 12.80 -26.85 -17.45
C MET A 1 11.65 -26.47 -16.54
N LYS A 2 10.49 -27.15 -16.63
CA LYS A 2 9.30 -26.81 -15.83
C LYS A 2 9.56 -26.95 -14.34
N THR A 3 9.00 -26.02 -13.56
CA THR A 3 9.19 -25.96 -12.10
C THR A 3 7.85 -26.11 -11.36
N ILE A 4 7.92 -26.64 -10.17
CA ILE A 4 6.81 -26.69 -9.20
C ILE A 4 7.31 -26.05 -7.92
N HIS A 5 6.65 -25.00 -7.46
CA HIS A 5 6.98 -24.34 -6.21
C HIS A 5 6.25 -24.98 -5.03
N ILE A 6 6.97 -25.26 -3.96
CA ILE A 6 6.44 -25.76 -2.70
C ILE A 6 6.50 -24.63 -1.67
N ASN A 7 5.36 -24.12 -1.29
CA ASN A 7 5.21 -22.95 -0.42
C ASN A 7 4.70 -23.36 0.96
N LEU A 8 5.53 -23.09 1.97
CA LEU A 8 5.11 -23.24 3.37
C LEU A 8 4.23 -22.06 3.75
N VAL A 9 2.98 -22.31 4.14
CA VAL A 9 2.00 -21.27 4.44
C VAL A 9 2.15 -20.74 5.86
N SER A 10 2.18 -19.41 6.01
CA SER A 10 2.25 -18.70 7.29
C SER A 10 1.44 -17.40 7.26
N GLU A 11 1.59 -16.51 8.24
CA GLU A 11 0.89 -15.22 8.30
C GLU A 11 1.24 -14.29 7.12
N GLN A 12 2.47 -14.33 6.63
CA GLN A 12 2.92 -13.50 5.51
C GLN A 12 2.90 -14.30 4.22
N LEU A 13 2.23 -13.75 3.19
CA LEU A 13 2.05 -14.42 1.90
C LEU A 13 3.01 -13.91 0.81
N ILE A 14 3.41 -12.65 0.87
CA ILE A 14 4.26 -12.00 -0.14
C ILE A 14 5.59 -12.75 -0.38
N PRO A 15 6.31 -13.24 0.65
CA PRO A 15 7.53 -14.00 0.43
C PRO A 15 7.32 -15.29 -0.36
N ASN A 16 6.11 -15.86 -0.38
CA ASN A 16 5.77 -17.01 -1.22
C ASN A 16 5.43 -16.60 -2.65
N LEU A 17 4.80 -15.44 -2.83
CA LEU A 17 4.37 -14.95 -4.14
C LEU A 17 5.54 -14.53 -5.03
N ILE A 18 6.50 -13.78 -4.48
CA ILE A 18 7.59 -13.18 -5.26
C ILE A 18 8.40 -14.22 -6.05
N PRO A 19 8.97 -15.28 -5.44
CA PRO A 19 9.75 -16.26 -6.20
C PRO A 19 8.88 -17.07 -7.18
N THR A 20 7.62 -17.36 -6.81
CA THR A 20 6.73 -18.16 -7.64
C THR A 20 6.25 -17.41 -8.87
N LEU A 21 5.79 -16.15 -8.70
CA LEU A 21 5.35 -15.30 -9.82
C LEU A 21 6.54 -14.84 -10.69
N GLY A 22 7.73 -14.76 -10.11
CA GLY A 22 8.97 -14.41 -10.81
C GLY A 22 9.54 -15.52 -11.69
N ASP A 23 9.07 -16.76 -11.52
CA ASP A 23 9.53 -17.93 -12.27
C ASP A 23 8.60 -18.22 -13.46
N GLN A 24 9.08 -17.90 -14.66
CA GLN A 24 8.34 -18.12 -15.92
C GLN A 24 8.17 -19.60 -16.27
N ASP A 25 8.96 -20.49 -15.69
CA ASP A 25 8.87 -21.94 -15.89
C ASP A 25 7.90 -22.63 -14.92
N CYS A 26 7.33 -21.87 -13.96
CA CYS A 26 6.41 -22.39 -12.94
C CYS A 26 5.11 -22.88 -13.58
N ILE A 27 4.82 -24.18 -13.40
CA ILE A 27 3.60 -24.82 -13.91
C ILE A 27 2.57 -25.09 -12.82
N GLY A 28 2.92 -24.86 -11.58
CA GLY A 28 1.98 -25.06 -10.45
C GLY A 28 2.66 -24.97 -9.10
N VAL A 29 1.84 -24.91 -8.09
CA VAL A 29 2.28 -24.78 -6.70
C VAL A 29 1.71 -25.86 -5.80
N VAL A 30 2.45 -26.18 -4.75
CA VAL A 30 2.05 -27.02 -3.64
C VAL A 30 1.98 -26.15 -2.39
N LEU A 31 0.84 -26.15 -1.69
CA LEU A 31 0.65 -25.38 -0.46
C LEU A 31 0.73 -26.30 0.76
N VAL A 32 1.70 -26.04 1.63
CA VAL A 32 1.94 -26.82 2.84
C VAL A 32 1.56 -26.00 4.07
N LEU A 33 0.46 -26.42 4.75
CA LEU A 33 -0.04 -25.77 5.94
C LEU A 33 0.50 -26.45 7.21
N GLY A 34 1.09 -25.67 8.10
CA GLY A 34 1.55 -26.14 9.40
C GLY A 34 0.45 -26.28 10.45
N ASP A 35 -0.69 -25.62 10.24
CA ASP A 35 -1.83 -25.62 11.15
C ASP A 35 -3.08 -25.23 10.36
N SER A 36 -4.24 -25.79 10.76
CA SER A 36 -5.54 -25.45 10.15
C SER A 36 -5.91 -23.96 10.29
N LYS A 37 -5.34 -23.27 11.27
CA LYS A 37 -5.51 -21.81 11.43
C LYS A 37 -5.03 -20.99 10.24
N PHE A 38 -4.20 -21.54 9.36
CA PHE A 38 -3.73 -20.90 8.13
C PHE A 38 -4.57 -21.26 6.91
N ALA A 39 -5.74 -21.89 7.09
CA ALA A 39 -6.60 -22.25 5.97
C ALA A 39 -7.00 -21.03 5.14
N ASP A 40 -7.44 -19.94 5.78
CA ASP A 40 -7.83 -18.70 5.11
C ASP A 40 -6.66 -18.07 4.34
N LYS A 41 -5.44 -18.18 4.89
CA LYS A 41 -4.22 -17.72 4.20
C LYS A 41 -3.91 -18.56 2.97
N ALA A 42 -4.11 -19.88 3.06
CA ALA A 42 -3.93 -20.77 1.93
C ALA A 42 -5.00 -20.55 0.85
N ASP A 43 -6.26 -20.30 1.21
CA ASP A 43 -7.33 -19.95 0.28
C ASP A 43 -7.00 -18.67 -0.47
N ARG A 44 -6.44 -17.69 0.23
CA ARG A 44 -6.00 -16.42 -0.35
C ARG A 44 -4.81 -16.60 -1.30
N LEU A 45 -3.80 -17.39 -0.92
CA LEU A 45 -2.68 -17.74 -1.81
C LEU A 45 -3.17 -18.50 -3.06
N GLU A 46 -4.08 -19.46 -2.90
CA GLU A 46 -4.66 -20.19 -4.01
C GLU A 46 -5.38 -19.25 -4.98
N ASN A 47 -6.20 -18.32 -4.48
CA ASN A 47 -6.84 -17.29 -5.31
C ASN A 47 -5.82 -16.44 -6.05
N LEU A 48 -4.77 -15.96 -5.37
CA LEU A 48 -3.72 -15.15 -5.98
C LEU A 48 -2.95 -15.91 -7.08
N TYR A 49 -2.63 -17.19 -6.87
CA TYR A 49 -1.98 -18.00 -7.90
C TYR A 49 -2.90 -18.26 -9.09
N LEU A 50 -4.18 -18.57 -8.84
CA LEU A 50 -5.17 -18.79 -9.91
C LEU A 50 -5.38 -17.53 -10.76
N ARG A 51 -5.44 -16.34 -10.15
CA ARG A 51 -5.51 -15.05 -10.87
C ARG A 51 -4.30 -14.83 -11.77
N ASN A 52 -3.13 -15.35 -11.39
CA ASN A 52 -1.89 -15.30 -12.16
C ASN A 52 -1.68 -16.55 -13.03
N ASN A 53 -2.72 -17.34 -13.30
CA ASN A 53 -2.72 -18.55 -14.15
C ASN A 53 -1.76 -19.66 -13.64
N ILE A 54 -1.50 -19.73 -12.36
CA ILE A 54 -0.70 -20.78 -11.72
C ILE A 54 -1.63 -21.69 -10.91
N PRO A 55 -1.84 -22.97 -11.29
CA PRO A 55 -2.72 -23.87 -10.57
C PRO A 55 -2.09 -24.35 -9.26
N VAL A 56 -2.92 -24.56 -8.24
CA VAL A 56 -2.54 -25.30 -7.03
C VAL A 56 -2.70 -26.79 -7.30
N LEU A 57 -1.59 -27.52 -7.38
CA LEU A 57 -1.54 -28.93 -7.70
C LEU A 57 -1.90 -29.80 -6.50
N TRP A 58 -1.55 -29.35 -5.31
CA TRP A 58 -1.84 -30.05 -4.08
C TRP A 58 -1.79 -29.07 -2.88
N ARG A 59 -2.61 -29.37 -1.87
CA ARG A 59 -2.69 -28.62 -0.62
C ARG A 59 -2.81 -29.57 0.56
N SER A 60 -1.99 -29.38 1.60
CA SER A 60 -2.14 -30.13 2.84
C SER A 60 -3.32 -29.60 3.67
N GLN A 61 -3.95 -30.49 4.44
CA GLN A 61 -5.07 -30.11 5.33
C GLN A 61 -4.63 -29.65 6.73
N GLY A 62 -3.35 -29.42 6.92
CA GLY A 62 -2.73 -29.07 8.18
C GLY A 62 -1.85 -30.20 8.71
N MET A 63 -0.70 -29.80 9.22
CA MET A 63 0.32 -30.71 9.72
C MET A 63 0.60 -30.39 11.18
N SER A 64 1.10 -31.37 11.95
CA SER A 64 1.59 -31.10 13.29
C SER A 64 2.82 -30.18 13.20
N SER A 65 2.69 -28.92 13.64
CA SER A 65 3.71 -27.89 13.46
C SER A 65 4.90 -27.97 14.44
N THR A 66 4.92 -28.91 15.38
CA THR A 66 5.85 -28.90 16.52
C THR A 66 6.76 -30.10 16.64
N ARG A 67 6.40 -31.25 16.07
CA ARG A 67 7.19 -32.49 16.19
C ARG A 67 8.07 -32.70 14.96
N LEU A 68 9.38 -32.45 15.09
CA LEU A 68 10.34 -32.51 13.99
C LEU A 68 10.32 -33.84 13.23
N SER A 69 10.21 -34.99 13.92
CA SER A 69 10.12 -36.31 13.28
C SER A 69 8.89 -36.45 12.37
N LYS A 70 7.73 -35.99 12.84
CA LYS A 70 6.52 -36.00 12.03
C LYS A 70 6.58 -35.07 10.83
N LEU A 71 7.19 -33.90 11.00
CA LEU A 71 7.41 -32.95 9.91
C LEU A 71 8.37 -33.54 8.86
N GLN A 72 9.40 -34.27 9.29
CA GLN A 72 10.33 -34.96 8.40
C GLN A 72 9.63 -36.10 7.62
N GLU A 73 8.78 -36.89 8.28
CA GLU A 73 7.97 -37.93 7.63
C GLU A 73 7.05 -37.32 6.56
N GLN A 74 6.41 -36.20 6.86
CA GLN A 74 5.52 -35.49 5.95
C GLN A 74 6.25 -34.87 4.77
N ALA A 75 7.44 -34.31 5.01
CA ALA A 75 8.31 -33.80 3.93
C ALA A 75 8.76 -34.92 2.98
N ASN A 76 9.15 -36.09 3.52
CA ASN A 76 9.50 -37.26 2.71
C ASN A 76 8.30 -37.78 1.90
N ALA A 77 7.11 -37.89 2.52
CA ALA A 77 5.91 -38.30 1.81
C ALA A 77 5.53 -37.35 0.66
N LEU A 78 5.73 -36.04 0.84
CA LEU A 78 5.55 -35.06 -0.24
C LEU A 78 6.59 -35.27 -1.36
N ILE A 79 7.84 -35.53 -1.02
CA ILE A 79 8.90 -35.82 -2.00
C ILE A 79 8.55 -37.07 -2.81
N ASP A 80 8.10 -38.15 -2.16
CA ASP A 80 7.68 -39.39 -2.83
C ASP A 80 6.49 -39.13 -3.77
N HIS A 81 5.54 -38.30 -3.35
CA HIS A 81 4.42 -37.87 -4.20
C HIS A 81 4.90 -37.08 -5.43
N LEU A 82 5.80 -36.14 -5.25
CA LEU A 82 6.37 -35.35 -6.34
C LEU A 82 7.20 -36.22 -7.30
N ALA A 83 7.99 -37.14 -6.79
CA ALA A 83 8.78 -38.09 -7.57
C ALA A 83 7.90 -39.02 -8.42
N THR A 84 6.73 -39.40 -7.91
CA THR A 84 5.78 -40.25 -8.62
C THR A 84 5.03 -39.48 -9.72
N ASN A 85 4.55 -38.27 -9.43
CA ASN A 85 3.63 -37.55 -10.31
C ASN A 85 4.30 -36.47 -11.15
N HIS A 86 5.48 -35.97 -10.74
CA HIS A 86 6.15 -34.80 -11.31
C HIS A 86 7.67 -34.99 -11.41
N SER A 87 8.13 -36.21 -11.75
CA SER A 87 9.56 -36.54 -11.86
C SER A 87 10.32 -35.72 -12.90
N ASN A 88 9.62 -35.20 -13.92
CA ASN A 88 10.19 -34.41 -15.01
C ASN A 88 10.25 -32.90 -14.70
N CYS A 89 9.94 -32.46 -13.48
CA CYS A 89 9.93 -31.08 -13.06
C CYS A 89 11.02 -30.82 -12.01
N HIS A 90 11.54 -29.61 -11.97
CA HIS A 90 12.31 -29.14 -10.80
C HIS A 90 11.35 -28.75 -9.68
N TRP A 91 11.71 -29.12 -8.46
CA TRP A 91 10.94 -28.77 -7.26
C TRP A 91 11.66 -27.64 -6.52
N VAL A 92 10.96 -26.54 -6.27
CA VAL A 92 11.53 -25.36 -5.61
C VAL A 92 10.83 -25.17 -4.27
N LEU A 93 11.48 -25.61 -3.18
CA LEU A 93 10.98 -25.39 -1.83
C LEU A 93 11.30 -23.96 -1.38
N ASN A 94 10.27 -23.16 -1.09
CA ASN A 94 10.46 -21.89 -0.41
C ASN A 94 10.42 -22.09 1.11
N ALA A 95 11.58 -22.03 1.74
CA ALA A 95 11.75 -22.22 3.19
C ALA A 95 11.59 -20.93 4.01
N THR A 96 11.19 -19.82 3.39
CA THR A 96 11.03 -18.51 4.07
C THR A 96 9.90 -18.52 5.09
N CYS A 97 8.78 -19.09 4.71
CA CYS A 97 7.55 -19.11 5.49
C CYS A 97 7.36 -20.43 6.25
N GLY A 98 6.18 -20.60 6.86
CA GLY A 98 5.91 -21.72 7.75
C GLY A 98 6.46 -21.48 9.17
N THR A 99 6.33 -22.49 10.04
CA THR A 99 7.00 -22.45 11.34
C THR A 99 8.49 -22.81 11.21
N LYS A 100 9.34 -22.31 12.09
CA LYS A 100 10.78 -22.64 12.07
C LYS A 100 11.05 -24.16 12.01
N PRO A 101 10.36 -25.03 12.82
CA PRO A 101 10.54 -26.47 12.70
C PRO A 101 10.14 -27.03 11.32
N MET A 102 9.07 -26.48 10.69
CA MET A 102 8.67 -26.89 9.33
C MET A 102 9.76 -26.52 8.32
N ALA A 103 10.19 -25.26 8.31
CA ALA A 103 11.23 -24.81 7.38
C ALA A 103 12.49 -25.67 7.49
N LEU A 104 12.94 -25.97 8.71
CA LEU A 104 14.10 -26.85 8.96
C LEU A 104 13.89 -28.28 8.46
N ALA A 105 12.73 -28.90 8.79
CA ALA A 105 12.44 -30.28 8.40
C ALA A 105 12.34 -30.43 6.89
N PHE A 106 11.60 -29.52 6.23
CA PHE A 106 11.42 -29.56 4.79
C PHE A 106 12.73 -29.24 4.05
N ALA A 107 13.46 -28.19 4.48
CA ALA A 107 14.74 -27.86 3.88
C ALA A 107 15.74 -29.04 3.99
N ASN A 108 15.79 -29.71 5.15
CA ASN A 108 16.64 -30.88 5.32
C ASN A 108 16.25 -32.04 4.38
N ALA A 109 14.95 -32.34 4.25
CA ALA A 109 14.48 -33.40 3.36
C ALA A 109 14.75 -33.10 1.89
N PHE A 110 14.50 -31.86 1.43
CA PHE A 110 14.75 -31.44 0.05
C PHE A 110 16.23 -31.35 -0.26
N ASN A 111 17.08 -30.95 0.69
CA ASN A 111 18.54 -30.93 0.51
C ASN A 111 19.18 -32.31 0.41
N GLN A 112 18.45 -33.40 0.76
CA GLN A 112 18.90 -34.77 0.55
C GLN A 112 18.64 -35.28 -0.87
N GLN A 113 17.84 -34.56 -1.65
CA GLN A 113 17.53 -34.89 -3.05
C GLN A 113 18.64 -34.40 -3.99
N ASP A 114 18.63 -34.90 -5.22
CA ASP A 114 19.55 -34.41 -6.26
C ASP A 114 19.30 -32.90 -6.48
N LYS A 115 20.37 -32.11 -6.49
CA LYS A 115 20.31 -30.66 -6.72
C LYS A 115 19.76 -30.29 -8.11
N GLN A 116 19.83 -31.21 -9.07
CA GLN A 116 19.18 -31.03 -10.37
C GLN A 116 17.64 -31.21 -10.26
N GLN A 117 17.18 -31.87 -9.22
CA GLN A 117 15.74 -32.13 -9.01
C GLN A 117 15.13 -31.18 -8.01
N ALA A 118 15.82 -30.85 -6.91
CA ALA A 118 15.26 -30.07 -5.81
C ALA A 118 16.14 -28.89 -5.41
N LEU A 119 15.57 -27.71 -5.43
CA LEU A 119 16.17 -26.48 -4.94
C LEU A 119 15.46 -26.03 -3.65
N VAL A 120 16.22 -25.49 -2.74
CA VAL A 120 15.71 -24.85 -1.52
C VAL A 120 16.08 -23.37 -1.57
N ILE A 121 15.07 -22.50 -1.52
CA ILE A 121 15.25 -21.06 -1.58
C ILE A 121 14.79 -20.37 -0.30
N TYR A 122 15.31 -19.18 -0.08
CA TYR A 122 14.88 -18.26 0.96
C TYR A 122 14.63 -16.87 0.36
N THR A 123 13.48 -16.29 0.60
CA THR A 123 13.17 -14.92 0.15
C THR A 123 13.64 -13.94 1.22
N ASP A 124 14.81 -13.35 1.02
CA ASP A 124 15.33 -12.28 1.89
C ASP A 124 14.71 -10.95 1.48
N THR A 125 13.76 -10.50 2.29
CA THR A 125 12.99 -9.30 2.01
C THR A 125 13.75 -8.01 2.37
N GLU A 126 14.73 -8.10 3.27
CA GLU A 126 15.56 -6.97 3.69
C GLU A 126 16.63 -6.66 2.63
N HIS A 127 17.33 -7.69 2.15
CA HIS A 127 18.37 -7.53 1.12
C HIS A 127 17.83 -7.64 -0.31
N LYS A 128 16.52 -7.96 -0.48
CA LYS A 128 15.87 -8.18 -1.79
C LYS A 128 16.60 -9.22 -2.65
N GLU A 129 16.86 -10.33 -2.04
CA GLU A 129 17.57 -11.46 -2.65
C GLU A 129 16.79 -12.76 -2.43
N ILE A 130 17.02 -13.74 -3.30
CA ILE A 130 16.48 -15.09 -3.16
C ILE A 130 17.63 -16.09 -3.23
N PRO A 131 18.45 -16.20 -2.15
CA PRO A 131 19.56 -17.14 -2.12
C PRO A 131 19.07 -18.59 -2.10
N LEU A 132 19.87 -19.49 -2.73
CA LEU A 132 19.73 -20.92 -2.60
C LEU A 132 20.33 -21.38 -1.27
N LEU A 133 19.59 -22.24 -0.56
CA LEU A 133 20.02 -22.86 0.69
C LEU A 133 20.53 -24.30 0.50
N ASN A 134 20.77 -24.72 -0.73
CA ASN A 134 21.36 -26.03 -1.01
C ASN A 134 22.86 -26.03 -0.63
N PRO A 135 23.34 -27.01 0.16
CA PRO A 135 24.74 -27.07 0.58
C PRO A 135 25.74 -27.03 -0.58
N GLY A 136 26.74 -26.13 -0.50
CA GLY A 136 27.76 -25.96 -1.52
C GLY A 136 27.26 -25.33 -2.84
N VAL A 137 26.14 -24.64 -2.81
CA VAL A 137 25.64 -23.82 -3.92
C VAL A 137 25.63 -22.36 -3.46
N GLU A 138 26.44 -21.53 -4.07
CA GLU A 138 26.47 -20.08 -3.88
C GLU A 138 25.81 -19.43 -5.11
N PHE A 139 24.48 -19.34 -5.10
CA PHE A 139 23.70 -18.73 -6.16
C PHE A 139 22.47 -18.03 -5.59
N THR A 140 22.15 -16.89 -6.18
CA THR A 140 21.00 -16.08 -5.79
C THR A 140 20.10 -15.85 -7.00
N LEU A 141 18.84 -16.19 -6.87
CA LEU A 141 17.82 -15.89 -7.88
C LEU A 141 17.47 -14.40 -7.87
N PRO A 142 17.07 -13.82 -9.01
CA PRO A 142 16.70 -12.42 -9.07
C PRO A 142 15.38 -12.16 -8.30
N PHE A 143 15.41 -11.11 -7.48
CA PHE A 143 14.21 -10.60 -6.80
C PHE A 143 13.44 -9.67 -7.76
N LYS A 144 12.51 -10.26 -8.53
CA LYS A 144 11.77 -9.51 -9.55
C LYS A 144 10.59 -8.75 -8.95
N SER A 145 10.26 -7.59 -9.53
CA SER A 145 9.00 -6.90 -9.29
C SER A 145 7.88 -7.62 -10.05
N VAL A 146 7.00 -8.27 -9.32
CA VAL A 146 5.98 -9.16 -9.90
C VAL A 146 4.56 -8.90 -9.40
N LEU A 147 4.43 -8.20 -8.27
CA LEU A 147 3.12 -7.94 -7.68
C LEU A 147 2.47 -6.71 -8.31
N SER A 148 1.19 -6.82 -8.64
CA SER A 148 0.30 -5.70 -8.84
C SER A 148 -0.14 -5.12 -7.49
N LEU A 149 -0.64 -3.89 -7.47
CA LEU A 149 -1.20 -3.30 -6.25
C LEU A 149 -2.38 -4.12 -5.72
N ASP A 150 -3.24 -4.62 -6.61
CA ASP A 150 -4.36 -5.48 -6.25
C ASP A 150 -3.91 -6.78 -5.59
N ASP A 151 -2.94 -7.49 -6.19
CA ASP A 151 -2.39 -8.71 -5.61
C ASP A 151 -1.70 -8.45 -4.26
N TYR A 152 -1.00 -7.31 -4.14
CA TYR A 152 -0.37 -6.91 -2.89
C TYR A 152 -1.39 -6.68 -1.76
N LEU A 153 -2.45 -5.91 -2.04
CA LEU A 153 -3.51 -5.61 -1.09
C LEU A 153 -4.25 -6.90 -0.68
N LEU A 154 -4.60 -7.73 -1.67
CA LEU A 154 -5.26 -9.01 -1.43
C LEU A 154 -4.38 -9.96 -0.60
N ALA A 155 -3.06 -10.03 -0.87
CA ALA A 155 -2.13 -10.84 -0.09
C ALA A 155 -2.14 -10.45 1.41
N ASN A 156 -2.29 -9.17 1.71
CA ASN A 156 -2.38 -8.65 3.07
C ASN A 156 -3.81 -8.65 3.63
N GLY A 157 -4.79 -9.15 2.89
CA GLY A 157 -6.18 -9.31 3.35
C GLY A 157 -7.04 -8.08 3.20
N PHE A 158 -6.68 -7.17 2.32
CA PHE A 158 -7.51 -6.03 1.97
C PHE A 158 -8.04 -6.18 0.55
N GLU A 159 -9.36 -6.19 0.41
CA GLU A 159 -10.06 -6.18 -0.87
C GLU A 159 -10.53 -4.76 -1.15
N TYR A 160 -9.95 -4.09 -2.14
CA TYR A 160 -10.38 -2.75 -2.48
C TYR A 160 -11.62 -2.78 -3.39
N GLU A 161 -12.49 -1.78 -3.23
CA GLU A 161 -13.76 -1.64 -3.97
C GLU A 161 -13.69 -0.50 -4.97
N GLN A 162 -13.01 0.59 -4.61
CA GLN A 162 -12.85 1.78 -5.43
C GLN A 162 -11.45 2.38 -5.27
N ALA A 163 -10.89 2.86 -6.35
CA ALA A 163 -9.65 3.64 -6.37
C ALA A 163 -9.58 4.47 -7.66
N PHE A 164 -8.88 5.61 -7.61
CA PHE A 164 -8.37 6.27 -8.81
C PHE A 164 -6.98 5.73 -9.12
N ASN A 165 -6.76 5.31 -10.35
CA ASN A 165 -5.48 4.84 -10.86
C ASN A 165 -5.34 5.28 -12.33
N ARG A 166 -4.27 4.86 -13.03
CA ARG A 166 -4.01 5.26 -14.42
C ARG A 166 -5.11 4.94 -15.41
N ASP A 167 -6.02 4.03 -15.09
CA ASP A 167 -7.10 3.62 -16.01
C ASP A 167 -8.32 4.55 -15.93
N ASN A 168 -8.47 5.30 -14.83
CA ASN A 168 -9.65 6.12 -14.55
C ASN A 168 -9.33 7.52 -13.97
N ASP A 169 -8.11 8.05 -14.15
CA ASP A 169 -7.63 9.31 -13.58
C ASP A 169 -7.74 10.53 -14.52
N GLN A 170 -8.53 10.45 -15.59
CA GLN A 170 -8.64 11.53 -16.59
C GLN A 170 -9.03 12.87 -15.99
N GLU A 171 -9.96 12.89 -15.04
CA GLU A 171 -10.39 14.14 -14.37
C GLU A 171 -9.27 14.75 -13.54
N ILE A 172 -8.46 13.91 -12.88
CA ILE A 172 -7.30 14.36 -12.09
C ILE A 172 -6.27 14.99 -13.02
N HIS A 173 -6.01 14.39 -14.17
CA HIS A 173 -5.09 14.94 -15.18
C HIS A 173 -5.61 16.24 -15.81
N GLN A 174 -6.91 16.36 -16.07
CA GLN A 174 -7.50 17.60 -16.60
C GLN A 174 -7.28 18.78 -15.67
N ARG A 175 -7.34 18.59 -14.34
CA ARG A 175 -7.10 19.64 -13.36
C ARG A 175 -5.67 19.69 -12.77
N ALA A 176 -4.73 18.88 -13.29
CA ALA A 176 -3.36 18.80 -12.77
C ALA A 176 -2.65 20.16 -12.68
N THR A 177 -2.83 21.03 -13.68
CA THR A 177 -2.27 22.38 -13.68
C THR A 177 -2.81 23.23 -12.53
N LEU A 178 -4.11 23.13 -12.26
CA LEU A 178 -4.74 23.80 -11.13
C LEU A 178 -4.24 23.23 -9.79
N THR A 179 -4.17 21.92 -9.67
CA THR A 179 -3.68 21.23 -8.46
C THR A 179 -2.26 21.68 -8.11
N ARG A 180 -1.34 21.73 -9.08
CA ARG A 180 0.04 22.25 -8.89
C ARG A 180 0.04 23.74 -8.55
N TYR A 181 -0.83 24.52 -9.18
CA TYR A 181 -0.99 25.94 -8.84
C TYR A 181 -1.47 26.12 -7.39
N LEU A 182 -2.49 25.38 -6.96
CA LEU A 182 -3.01 25.43 -5.58
C LEU A 182 -1.93 25.09 -4.57
N THR A 183 -1.18 24.02 -4.79
CA THR A 183 -0.08 23.61 -3.90
C THR A 183 0.93 24.75 -3.73
N LYS A 184 1.35 25.39 -4.81
CA LYS A 184 2.28 26.52 -4.77
C LYS A 184 1.70 27.74 -4.04
N GLN A 185 0.44 28.09 -4.30
CA GLN A 185 -0.20 29.23 -3.65
C GLN A 185 -0.50 28.99 -2.18
N LEU A 186 -1.12 27.86 -1.86
CA LEU A 186 -1.59 27.58 -0.51
C LEU A 186 -0.45 27.21 0.46
N ALA A 187 0.60 26.55 0.00
CA ALA A 187 1.74 26.20 0.85
C ALA A 187 2.67 27.40 1.11
N ASP A 188 2.82 28.32 0.15
CA ASP A 188 3.83 29.37 0.18
C ASP A 188 3.20 30.75 0.38
N LYS A 189 2.49 31.26 -0.62
CA LYS A 189 2.02 32.67 -0.64
C LYS A 189 0.73 32.90 0.14
N CYS A 190 -0.21 31.97 0.03
CA CYS A 190 -1.57 32.10 0.57
C CYS A 190 -1.86 31.11 1.70
N HIS A 191 -0.82 30.65 2.42
CA HIS A 191 -0.97 29.66 3.49
C HIS A 191 -2.01 30.03 4.56
N LYS A 192 -2.20 31.34 4.83
CA LYS A 192 -3.20 31.82 5.77
C LYS A 192 -4.65 31.65 5.25
N MET A 193 -4.86 31.52 3.94
CA MET A 193 -6.15 31.28 3.32
C MET A 193 -6.58 29.80 3.34
N MET A 194 -5.63 28.91 3.56
CA MET A 194 -5.92 27.48 3.54
C MET A 194 -7.02 27.10 4.53
N SER A 195 -6.86 27.50 5.79
CA SER A 195 -7.85 27.15 6.83
C SER A 195 -9.24 27.73 6.56
N PRO A 196 -9.40 29.03 6.24
CA PRO A 196 -10.71 29.59 5.87
C PRO A 196 -11.33 28.92 4.64
N LEU A 197 -10.55 28.69 3.58
CA LEU A 197 -11.02 28.04 2.36
C LEU A 197 -11.52 26.61 2.64
N GLN A 198 -10.75 25.82 3.38
CA GLN A 198 -11.13 24.47 3.76
C GLN A 198 -12.40 24.42 4.63
N VAL A 199 -12.50 25.31 5.61
CA VAL A 199 -13.69 25.40 6.47
C VAL A 199 -14.93 25.72 5.63
N MET A 200 -14.85 26.71 4.75
CA MET A 200 -15.94 27.06 3.84
C MET A 200 -16.31 25.91 2.91
N ALA A 201 -15.32 25.25 2.31
CA ALA A 201 -15.54 24.12 1.43
C ALA A 201 -16.17 22.93 2.18
N THR A 202 -15.69 22.63 3.39
CA THR A 202 -16.28 21.60 4.25
C THR A 202 -17.72 21.93 4.62
N ASN A 203 -18.01 23.17 5.06
CA ASN A 203 -19.36 23.60 5.40
C ASN A 203 -20.30 23.51 4.18
N ALA A 204 -19.80 23.91 3.00
CA ALA A 204 -20.59 23.83 1.76
C ALA A 204 -20.91 22.38 1.35
N SER A 205 -20.09 21.41 1.72
CA SER A 205 -20.31 19.99 1.37
C SER A 205 -21.36 19.30 2.25
N ILE A 206 -21.65 19.80 3.46
CA ILE A 206 -22.54 19.14 4.43
C ILE A 206 -23.96 18.99 3.89
N ASP A 207 -24.52 20.09 3.38
CA ASP A 207 -25.91 20.15 2.89
C ASP A 207 -25.95 20.73 1.46
N PHE A 208 -25.05 20.31 0.60
CA PHE A 208 -25.04 20.78 -0.79
C PHE A 208 -26.34 20.36 -1.52
N PRO A 209 -27.00 21.27 -2.31
CA PRO A 209 -26.58 22.63 -2.67
C PRO A 209 -27.06 23.74 -1.70
N LEU A 210 -27.79 23.43 -0.61
CA LEU A 210 -28.36 24.43 0.27
C LEU A 210 -27.30 25.32 0.95
N SER A 211 -26.13 24.76 1.24
CA SER A 211 -24.98 25.41 1.87
C SER A 211 -23.89 25.87 0.89
N GLN A 212 -24.13 25.81 -0.43
CA GLN A 212 -23.11 26.13 -1.45
C GLN A 212 -22.56 27.57 -1.36
N MET A 213 -23.38 28.53 -0.87
CA MET A 213 -22.96 29.90 -0.67
C MET A 213 -22.32 30.08 0.69
N GLN A 214 -21.11 30.59 0.71
CA GLN A 214 -20.32 30.82 1.91
C GLN A 214 -19.83 32.26 2.00
N THR A 215 -19.61 32.75 3.23
CA THR A 215 -19.15 34.11 3.50
C THR A 215 -17.69 34.10 3.96
N MET A 216 -16.83 34.77 3.24
CA MET A 216 -15.42 34.95 3.59
C MET A 216 -15.26 35.90 4.78
N PRO A 217 -14.18 35.75 5.58
CA PRO A 217 -13.90 36.66 6.70
C PRO A 217 -13.68 38.13 6.29
N SER A 218 -13.20 38.34 5.07
CA SER A 218 -12.99 39.68 4.47
C SER A 218 -12.94 39.55 2.96
N VAL A 219 -13.09 40.66 2.24
CA VAL A 219 -12.87 40.71 0.79
C VAL A 219 -11.40 40.41 0.50
N PRO A 220 -11.09 39.40 -0.34
CA PRO A 220 -9.71 39.09 -0.71
C PRO A 220 -9.02 40.21 -1.48
N HIS A 221 -7.75 40.44 -1.18
CA HIS A 221 -6.90 41.41 -1.88
C HIS A 221 -5.56 40.79 -2.30
N GLY A 222 -4.93 41.39 -3.32
CA GLY A 222 -3.59 40.97 -3.78
C GLY A 222 -3.55 39.52 -4.28
N ASP A 223 -2.65 38.71 -3.77
CA ASP A 223 -2.52 37.30 -4.18
C ASP A 223 -3.71 36.43 -3.75
N TYR A 224 -4.41 36.80 -2.67
CA TYR A 224 -5.64 36.14 -2.27
C TYR A 224 -6.77 36.37 -3.29
N ALA A 225 -6.94 37.60 -3.78
CA ALA A 225 -7.90 37.91 -4.85
C ALA A 225 -7.57 37.11 -6.12
N LYS A 226 -6.30 37.03 -6.50
CA LYS A 226 -5.87 36.22 -7.66
C LYS A 226 -6.18 34.74 -7.49
N LEU A 227 -6.03 34.20 -6.27
CA LEU A 227 -6.40 32.80 -5.98
C LEU A 227 -7.89 32.57 -6.19
N TYR A 228 -8.75 33.39 -5.59
CA TYR A 228 -10.21 33.24 -5.75
C TYR A 228 -10.65 33.47 -7.19
N GLN A 229 -10.07 34.46 -7.88
CA GLN A 229 -10.34 34.68 -9.31
C GLN A 229 -9.96 33.43 -10.13
N ARG A 230 -8.78 32.84 -9.88
CA ARG A 230 -8.37 31.61 -10.57
C ARG A 230 -9.32 30.45 -10.31
N LEU A 231 -9.78 30.27 -9.07
CA LEU A 231 -10.78 29.24 -8.73
C LEU A 231 -12.11 29.48 -9.43
N SER A 232 -12.48 30.75 -9.62
CA SER A 232 -13.69 31.15 -10.36
C SER A 232 -13.55 30.89 -11.86
N ASP A 233 -12.41 31.26 -12.44
CA ASP A 233 -12.11 31.05 -13.87
C ASP A 233 -12.08 29.57 -14.25
N GLU A 234 -11.64 28.71 -13.34
CA GLU A 234 -11.63 27.25 -13.49
C GLU A 234 -13.00 26.59 -13.16
N GLY A 235 -14.02 27.39 -12.79
CA GLY A 235 -15.36 26.90 -12.54
C GLY A 235 -15.55 26.13 -11.23
N LEU A 236 -14.67 26.31 -10.23
CA LEU A 236 -14.80 25.66 -8.94
C LEU A 236 -15.75 26.42 -8.00
N LEU A 237 -15.73 27.73 -8.09
CA LEU A 237 -16.62 28.62 -7.36
C LEU A 237 -16.98 29.84 -8.22
N SER A 238 -17.99 30.59 -7.81
CA SER A 238 -18.29 31.91 -8.37
C SER A 238 -17.93 32.98 -7.35
N TRP A 239 -17.21 34.01 -7.81
CA TRP A 239 -16.86 35.20 -7.05
C TRP A 239 -16.88 36.44 -7.94
N ASP A 240 -17.50 37.54 -7.50
CA ASP A 240 -17.67 38.77 -8.26
C ASP A 240 -16.45 39.74 -8.19
N GLY A 241 -15.40 39.33 -7.45
CA GLY A 241 -14.19 40.11 -7.26
C GLY A 241 -14.30 41.23 -6.20
N GLN A 242 -15.46 41.45 -5.60
CA GLN A 242 -15.74 42.60 -4.71
C GLN A 242 -16.48 42.22 -3.42
N SER A 243 -17.30 41.19 -3.45
CA SER A 243 -18.06 40.75 -2.28
C SER A 243 -17.28 39.80 -1.35
N MET A 244 -17.81 39.63 -0.14
CA MET A 244 -17.33 38.57 0.76
C MET A 244 -18.03 37.23 0.49
N GLN A 245 -18.91 37.13 -0.50
CA GLN A 245 -19.62 35.91 -0.80
C GLN A 245 -18.97 35.13 -1.93
N ILE A 246 -18.91 33.83 -1.77
CA ILE A 246 -18.53 32.85 -2.80
C ILE A 246 -19.61 31.77 -2.89
N THR A 247 -19.77 31.19 -4.06
CA THR A 247 -20.70 30.07 -4.28
C THR A 247 -19.92 28.90 -4.92
N PHE A 248 -19.83 27.77 -4.22
CA PHE A 248 -19.21 26.56 -4.76
C PHE A 248 -20.11 25.93 -5.83
N GLN A 249 -19.51 25.38 -6.89
CA GLN A 249 -20.24 24.92 -8.06
C GLN A 249 -20.76 23.48 -7.93
N SER A 250 -20.06 22.62 -7.16
CA SER A 250 -20.43 21.22 -6.96
C SER A 250 -19.94 20.69 -5.61
N GLU A 251 -20.52 19.59 -5.17
CA GLU A 251 -20.03 18.87 -3.98
C GLU A 251 -18.60 18.35 -4.19
N ASP A 252 -18.26 17.90 -5.40
CA ASP A 252 -16.89 17.46 -5.75
C ASP A 252 -15.88 18.60 -5.59
N THR A 253 -16.24 19.81 -6.04
CA THR A 253 -15.42 21.02 -5.84
C THR A 253 -15.22 21.33 -4.35
N CYS A 254 -16.26 21.16 -3.53
CA CYS A 254 -16.14 21.33 -2.09
C CYS A 254 -15.14 20.33 -1.50
N ARG A 255 -15.27 19.04 -1.81
CA ARG A 255 -14.37 17.99 -1.34
C ARG A 255 -12.92 18.24 -1.80
N TYR A 256 -12.76 18.63 -3.06
CA TYR A 256 -11.44 18.98 -3.61
C TYR A 256 -10.78 20.10 -2.83
N LEU A 257 -11.47 21.23 -2.64
CA LEU A 257 -10.93 22.39 -1.92
C LEU A 257 -10.86 22.19 -0.41
N ALA A 258 -11.63 21.27 0.17
CA ALA A 258 -11.53 20.86 1.57
C ALA A 258 -10.23 20.12 1.91
N GLY A 259 -9.58 19.45 0.94
CA GLY A 259 -8.32 18.76 1.21
C GLY A 259 -7.83 17.84 0.10
N ARG A 260 -8.74 17.26 -0.72
CA ARG A 260 -8.39 16.28 -1.74
C ARG A 260 -7.38 16.77 -2.79
N TRP A 261 -7.24 18.10 -2.99
CA TRP A 261 -6.21 18.67 -3.84
C TRP A 261 -4.78 18.23 -3.45
N LEU A 262 -4.53 17.97 -2.16
CA LEU A 262 -3.21 17.51 -1.69
C LEU A 262 -2.98 16.02 -2.02
N GLU A 263 -4.04 15.23 -1.97
CA GLU A 263 -4.02 13.82 -2.38
C GLU A 263 -3.76 13.71 -3.87
N GLU A 264 -4.48 14.49 -4.70
CA GLU A 264 -4.24 14.57 -6.14
C GLU A 264 -2.83 15.06 -6.49
N PHE A 265 -2.34 16.06 -5.76
CA PHE A 265 -0.97 16.54 -5.94
C PHE A 265 0.04 15.44 -5.62
N THR A 266 -0.20 14.67 -4.55
CA THR A 266 0.68 13.58 -4.14
C THR A 266 0.64 12.43 -5.15
N TYR A 267 -0.54 12.06 -5.62
CA TYR A 267 -0.76 11.07 -6.67
C TYR A 267 -0.01 11.43 -7.97
N LEU A 268 -0.26 12.63 -8.50
CA LEU A 268 0.40 13.13 -9.71
C LEU A 268 1.93 13.18 -9.56
N THR A 269 2.42 13.61 -8.39
CA THR A 269 3.87 13.68 -8.14
C THR A 269 4.48 12.27 -8.07
N ALA A 270 3.79 11.29 -7.51
CA ALA A 270 4.25 9.90 -7.47
C ALA A 270 4.34 9.31 -8.88
N LEU A 271 3.35 9.58 -9.76
CA LEU A 271 3.40 9.22 -11.17
C LEU A 271 4.59 9.86 -11.89
N ASP A 272 4.81 11.16 -11.70
CA ASP A 272 5.92 11.92 -12.29
C ASP A 272 7.30 11.40 -11.83
N CYS A 273 7.37 10.84 -10.62
CA CYS A 273 8.59 10.22 -10.10
C CYS A 273 8.89 8.83 -10.66
N GLY A 274 7.98 8.24 -11.45
CA GLY A 274 8.17 6.95 -12.10
C GLY A 274 7.83 5.75 -11.22
N ALA A 275 6.92 5.91 -10.25
CA ALA A 275 6.37 4.79 -9.50
C ALA A 275 5.68 3.77 -10.44
N GLN A 276 5.77 2.48 -10.12
CA GLN A 276 5.19 1.42 -10.96
C GLN A 276 3.67 1.49 -10.95
N GLU A 277 3.07 1.48 -9.78
CA GLU A 277 1.63 1.65 -9.61
C GLU A 277 1.35 2.68 -8.53
N VAL A 278 0.37 3.52 -8.79
CA VAL A 278 -0.13 4.52 -7.85
C VAL A 278 -1.64 4.48 -7.86
N ALA A 279 -2.25 4.49 -6.69
CA ALA A 279 -3.69 4.62 -6.54
C ALA A 279 -4.02 5.66 -5.48
N MET A 280 -5.14 6.34 -5.65
CA MET A 280 -5.62 7.40 -4.76
C MET A 280 -7.07 7.12 -4.34
N ASN A 281 -7.45 7.56 -3.13
CA ASN A 281 -8.79 7.33 -2.56
C ASN A 281 -9.18 5.85 -2.60
N VAL A 282 -8.26 5.00 -2.16
CA VAL A 282 -8.46 3.56 -2.16
C VAL A 282 -9.38 3.19 -1.01
N THR A 283 -10.60 2.79 -1.33
CA THR A 283 -11.58 2.33 -0.35
C THR A 283 -11.82 0.83 -0.48
N GLY A 284 -12.05 0.16 0.61
CA GLY A 284 -12.28 -1.28 0.62
C GLY A 284 -12.46 -1.82 2.03
N ARG A 285 -12.43 -3.14 2.13
CA ARG A 285 -12.69 -3.86 3.37
C ARG A 285 -11.59 -4.88 3.68
N TRP A 286 -11.38 -5.13 4.96
CA TRP A 286 -10.53 -6.22 5.41
C TRP A 286 -11.30 -7.55 5.26
N LEU A 287 -10.64 -8.52 4.66
CA LEU A 287 -11.14 -9.89 4.62
C LEU A 287 -11.10 -10.45 6.03
N GLN A 288 -12.24 -10.97 6.50
CA GLN A 288 -12.33 -11.58 7.82
C GLN A 288 -11.38 -12.78 7.91
N ASP A 289 -10.46 -12.76 8.85
CA ASP A 289 -9.90 -14.00 9.38
C ASP A 289 -10.98 -14.57 10.30
N SER A 290 -11.26 -15.87 10.21
CA SER A 290 -12.29 -16.59 10.97
C SER A 290 -12.24 -16.43 12.50
N ARG A 291 -11.31 -15.60 12.99
CA ARG A 291 -11.03 -15.31 14.41
C ARG A 291 -11.52 -13.95 14.93
N HIS A 292 -11.98 -13.05 14.07
CA HIS A 292 -12.45 -11.72 14.45
C HIS A 292 -13.92 -11.52 14.07
N PHE A 293 -14.81 -11.74 15.05
CA PHE A 293 -16.27 -11.74 14.87
C PHE A 293 -16.93 -10.34 14.75
N ASP A 294 -16.20 -9.21 14.88
CA ASP A 294 -16.83 -7.90 15.12
C ASP A 294 -16.51 -6.81 14.09
N SER A 295 -16.02 -7.11 12.90
CA SER A 295 -15.69 -6.06 11.91
C SER A 295 -16.58 -6.02 10.67
N ASP A 296 -17.84 -6.43 10.77
CA ASP A 296 -18.79 -6.29 9.67
C ASP A 296 -18.96 -4.81 9.32
N ASN A 297 -18.53 -4.45 8.10
CA ASN A 297 -18.75 -3.14 7.43
C ASN A 297 -17.84 -1.96 7.81
N ILE A 298 -16.64 -2.13 8.35
CA ILE A 298 -15.71 -1.00 8.43
C ILE A 298 -15.00 -0.84 7.09
N THR A 299 -15.49 0.10 6.28
CA THR A 299 -14.76 0.57 5.10
C THR A 299 -13.57 1.41 5.54
N ASN A 300 -12.39 1.07 5.06
CA ASN A 300 -11.19 1.85 5.27
C ASN A 300 -10.85 2.60 3.98
N GLU A 301 -10.30 3.81 4.15
CA GLU A 301 -9.85 4.66 3.07
C GLU A 301 -8.36 4.96 3.25
N PHE A 302 -7.62 4.86 2.15
CA PHE A 302 -6.22 5.26 2.03
C PHE A 302 -6.12 6.40 1.04
N ASP A 303 -5.48 7.49 1.45
CA ASP A 303 -5.39 8.70 0.63
C ASP A 303 -4.59 8.41 -0.65
N VAL A 304 -3.34 7.89 -0.52
CA VAL A 304 -2.53 7.47 -1.67
C VAL A 304 -1.72 6.22 -1.32
N LEU A 305 -1.72 5.25 -2.23
CA LEU A 305 -0.89 4.05 -2.18
C LEU A 305 0.07 4.04 -3.37
N VAL A 306 1.32 3.70 -3.12
CA VAL A 306 2.36 3.58 -4.15
C VAL A 306 3.02 2.22 -4.04
N LEU A 307 2.96 1.42 -5.10
CA LEU A 307 3.68 0.16 -5.19
C LEU A 307 4.90 0.32 -6.10
N HIS A 308 6.06 -0.11 -5.62
CA HIS A 308 7.30 -0.16 -6.39
C HIS A 308 8.19 -1.31 -5.91
N ASN A 309 8.65 -2.16 -6.82
CA ASN A 309 9.50 -3.33 -6.53
C ASN A 309 8.98 -4.21 -5.38
N ASN A 310 7.69 -4.54 -5.41
CA ASN A 310 6.98 -5.32 -4.38
C ASN A 310 6.96 -4.65 -2.99
N GLN A 311 7.25 -3.35 -2.89
CA GLN A 311 7.18 -2.57 -1.66
C GLN A 311 6.03 -1.58 -1.73
N LEU A 312 5.30 -1.42 -0.64
CA LEU A 312 4.16 -0.51 -0.55
C LEU A 312 4.50 0.73 0.26
N LEU A 313 4.25 1.91 -0.29
CA LEU A 313 4.22 3.17 0.45
C LEU A 313 2.77 3.56 0.68
N THR A 314 2.36 3.63 1.95
CA THR A 314 1.06 4.13 2.37
C THR A 314 1.20 5.59 2.75
N ILE A 315 0.54 6.48 2.02
CA ILE A 315 0.65 7.93 2.21
C ILE A 315 -0.67 8.47 2.77
N GLU A 316 -0.59 9.15 3.89
CA GLU A 316 -1.67 9.96 4.46
C GLU A 316 -1.43 11.43 4.14
N CYS A 317 -2.43 12.12 3.60
CA CYS A 317 -2.35 13.51 3.17
C CYS A 317 -3.19 14.41 4.08
N LYS A 318 -2.58 15.45 4.67
CA LYS A 318 -3.31 16.37 5.58
C LYS A 318 -3.07 17.82 5.19
N ALA A 319 -4.10 18.41 4.61
CA ALA A 319 -4.11 19.82 4.25
C ALA A 319 -4.45 20.75 5.44
N SER A 320 -4.97 20.24 6.56
CA SER A 320 -5.39 21.01 7.72
C SER A 320 -4.22 21.56 8.55
N ASN A 321 -4.53 22.55 9.41
CA ASN A 321 -3.53 23.20 10.28
C ASN A 321 -3.29 22.38 11.56
N TRP A 322 -2.13 21.76 11.66
CA TRP A 322 -1.71 20.93 12.80
C TRP A 322 -1.52 21.71 14.10
N LEU A 323 -1.07 22.98 14.01
CA LEU A 323 -0.81 23.81 15.20
C LEU A 323 -2.10 24.18 15.94
N LYS A 324 -3.19 24.44 15.19
CA LYS A 324 -4.50 24.76 15.79
C LYS A 324 -5.23 23.53 16.36
N GLN A 325 -4.94 22.34 15.86
CA GLN A 325 -5.57 21.10 16.31
C GLN A 325 -4.98 20.58 17.63
N GLU A 326 -3.78 21.00 18.02
CA GLU A 326 -3.20 20.64 19.32
C GLU A 326 -3.91 21.26 20.52
N GLU A 327 -4.54 22.41 20.36
CA GLU A 327 -5.39 23.00 21.40
C GLU A 327 -6.59 22.10 21.78
N HIS A 328 -6.92 21.11 20.93
CA HIS A 328 -7.97 20.10 21.12
C HIS A 328 -7.47 18.65 21.28
N GLY A 329 -6.21 18.46 21.52
CA GLY A 329 -5.50 17.36 22.22
C GLY A 329 -5.47 15.96 21.55
N SER A 330 -6.43 15.49 20.77
CA SER A 330 -6.49 14.07 20.38
C SER A 330 -6.36 13.79 18.87
N LYS A 331 -6.88 14.64 18.00
CA LYS A 331 -7.02 14.34 16.56
C LYS A 331 -5.71 14.05 15.83
N ASN A 332 -4.62 14.75 16.15
CA ASN A 332 -3.32 14.53 15.48
C ASN A 332 -2.68 13.20 15.91
N GLN A 333 -2.94 12.74 17.15
CA GLN A 333 -2.48 11.44 17.63
C GLN A 333 -3.21 10.32 16.90
N ASP A 334 -4.52 10.47 16.74
CA ASP A 334 -5.36 9.46 16.09
C ASP A 334 -4.94 9.24 14.63
N ILE A 335 -4.56 10.31 13.89
CA ILE A 335 -4.06 10.21 12.51
C ILE A 335 -2.76 9.40 12.45
N ILE A 336 -1.78 9.71 13.32
CA ILE A 336 -0.50 9.00 13.36
C ILE A 336 -0.71 7.53 13.75
N HIS A 337 -1.56 7.24 14.75
CA HIS A 337 -1.89 5.88 15.17
C HIS A 337 -2.65 5.12 14.08
N LYS A 338 -3.60 5.77 13.41
CA LYS A 338 -4.32 5.17 12.27
C LYS A 338 -3.35 4.79 11.16
N LEU A 339 -2.47 5.71 10.75
CA LEU A 339 -1.48 5.46 9.70
C LEU A 339 -0.52 4.32 10.10
N ASP A 340 -0.04 4.30 11.34
CA ASP A 340 0.82 3.22 11.85
C ASP A 340 0.12 1.86 11.79
N THR A 341 -1.11 1.78 12.28
CA THR A 341 -1.89 0.55 12.30
C THR A 341 -2.21 0.05 10.89
N LEU A 342 -2.72 0.93 10.04
CA LEU A 342 -3.11 0.59 8.68
C LEU A 342 -1.89 0.20 7.82
N SER A 343 -0.78 0.94 7.95
CA SER A 343 0.45 0.64 7.22
C SER A 343 1.06 -0.70 7.66
N LYS A 344 1.03 -1.03 8.95
CA LYS A 344 1.48 -2.34 9.45
C LYS A 344 0.59 -3.48 8.98
N ASN A 345 -0.72 -3.28 8.96
CA ASN A 345 -1.66 -4.30 8.50
C ASN A 345 -1.52 -4.55 6.99
N LEU A 346 -1.38 -3.49 6.18
CA LEU A 346 -1.20 -3.61 4.72
C LEU A 346 0.20 -4.03 4.32
N GLY A 347 1.21 -3.51 4.98
CA GLY A 347 2.58 -3.61 4.49
C GLY A 347 3.39 -4.73 5.12
N GLY A 348 3.14 -5.06 6.39
CA GLY A 348 4.01 -5.98 7.11
C GLY A 348 5.47 -5.55 7.03
N LEU A 349 6.34 -6.44 6.55
CA LEU A 349 7.77 -6.17 6.31
C LEU A 349 8.03 -5.36 5.02
N PHE A 350 7.05 -5.27 4.12
CA PHE A 350 7.17 -4.62 2.80
C PHE A 350 6.50 -3.26 2.75
N GLY A 351 5.98 -2.74 3.86
CA GLY A 351 5.25 -1.49 3.93
C GLY A 351 6.03 -0.37 4.57
N SER A 352 5.86 0.84 4.04
CA SER A 352 6.40 2.08 4.61
C SER A 352 5.28 3.10 4.77
N PRO A 353 5.11 3.72 5.95
CA PRO A 353 4.18 4.83 6.13
C PRO A 353 4.83 6.16 5.76
N MET A 354 4.05 7.05 5.14
CA MET A 354 4.45 8.42 4.85
C MET A 354 3.33 9.40 5.21
N LEU A 355 3.70 10.52 5.82
CA LEU A 355 2.80 11.65 6.06
C LEU A 355 3.18 12.81 5.14
N VAL A 356 2.20 13.30 4.38
CA VAL A 356 2.32 14.52 3.55
C VAL A 356 1.43 15.61 4.12
N THR A 357 2.01 16.76 4.47
CA THR A 357 1.23 17.87 5.02
C THR A 357 1.42 19.15 4.21
N ALA A 358 0.34 19.90 4.04
CA ALA A 358 0.41 21.21 3.39
C ALA A 358 0.96 22.30 4.31
N GLN A 359 0.84 22.12 5.63
CA GLN A 359 1.29 23.06 6.64
C GLN A 359 2.37 22.47 7.54
N GLN A 360 2.94 23.34 8.37
CA GLN A 360 3.96 22.96 9.33
C GLN A 360 3.39 22.06 10.43
N LEU A 361 4.15 21.03 10.79
CA LEU A 361 3.85 20.16 11.93
C LEU A 361 4.27 20.82 13.24
N SER A 362 3.64 20.43 14.32
CA SER A 362 4.13 20.74 15.66
C SER A 362 5.35 19.89 16.02
N ASP A 363 6.10 20.33 17.00
CA ASP A 363 7.29 19.61 17.49
C ASP A 363 6.90 18.24 18.07
N ALA A 364 5.74 18.16 18.73
CA ALA A 364 5.22 16.91 19.25
C ALA A 364 4.87 15.91 18.12
N ALA A 365 4.24 16.38 17.04
CA ALA A 365 3.93 15.55 15.87
C ALA A 365 5.22 15.07 15.19
N ARG A 366 6.20 15.96 14.96
CA ARG A 366 7.52 15.58 14.40
C ARG A 366 8.23 14.52 15.23
N SER A 367 8.26 14.69 16.57
CA SER A 367 8.88 13.72 17.46
C SER A 367 8.25 12.33 17.32
N ARG A 368 6.92 12.24 17.23
CA ARG A 368 6.21 10.97 17.05
C ARG A 368 6.47 10.33 15.68
N ILE A 369 6.45 11.12 14.60
CA ILE A 369 6.75 10.67 13.23
C ILE A 369 8.17 10.08 13.20
N THR A 370 9.14 10.77 13.77
CA THR A 370 10.52 10.30 13.88
C THR A 370 10.63 9.03 14.73
N HIS A 371 9.94 8.97 15.88
CA HIS A 371 9.93 7.80 16.74
C HIS A 371 9.37 6.56 16.04
N ASN A 372 8.28 6.72 15.28
CA ASN A 372 7.64 5.65 14.52
C ASN A 372 8.33 5.37 13.17
N ARG A 373 9.42 6.07 12.84
CA ARG A 373 10.17 5.92 11.59
C ARG A 373 9.33 6.15 10.34
N PHE A 374 8.37 7.06 10.40
CA PHE A 374 7.59 7.44 9.22
C PHE A 374 8.40 8.34 8.31
N LEU A 375 8.21 8.16 7.02
CA LEU A 375 8.60 9.17 6.05
C LEU A 375 7.70 10.40 6.19
N CYS A 376 8.23 11.58 5.94
CA CYS A 376 7.46 12.80 6.09
C CYS A 376 7.83 13.83 5.03
N CYS A 377 6.80 14.45 4.43
CA CYS A 377 6.95 15.64 3.62
C CYS A 377 6.11 16.78 4.20
N GLU A 378 6.74 17.58 5.02
CA GLU A 378 6.11 18.72 5.68
C GLU A 378 6.14 19.96 4.78
N GLN A 379 5.05 20.75 4.76
CA GLN A 379 4.87 21.89 3.85
C GLN A 379 5.19 21.45 2.41
N ALA A 380 4.44 20.50 1.93
CA ALA A 380 4.66 19.83 0.66
C ALA A 380 4.71 20.84 -0.49
N THR A 381 5.87 20.96 -1.10
CA THR A 381 6.08 21.62 -2.38
C THR A 381 6.49 20.56 -3.39
N GLU A 382 6.36 20.85 -4.68
CA GLU A 382 6.73 19.92 -5.74
C GLU A 382 8.16 19.37 -5.55
N LYS A 383 9.13 20.24 -5.29
CA LYS A 383 10.52 19.85 -5.07
C LYS A 383 10.70 18.94 -3.84
N LYS A 384 10.07 19.30 -2.70
CA LYS A 384 10.20 18.51 -1.46
C LYS A 384 9.56 17.14 -1.62
N LEU A 385 8.36 17.08 -2.19
CA LEU A 385 7.62 15.83 -2.35
C LEU A 385 8.32 14.91 -3.37
N GLN A 386 8.78 15.45 -4.51
CA GLN A 386 9.58 14.70 -5.47
C GLN A 386 10.86 14.14 -4.84
N GLN A 387 11.56 14.92 -4.01
CA GLN A 387 12.76 14.46 -3.33
C GLN A 387 12.45 13.31 -2.37
N ALA A 388 11.41 13.43 -1.56
CA ALA A 388 11.00 12.38 -0.61
C ALA A 388 10.59 11.09 -1.33
N LEU A 389 9.77 11.19 -2.38
CA LEU A 389 9.33 10.04 -3.18
C LEU A 389 10.49 9.38 -3.92
N LYS A 390 11.37 10.15 -4.58
CA LYS A 390 12.56 9.62 -5.27
C LYS A 390 13.53 8.95 -4.31
N SER A 391 13.68 9.49 -3.09
CA SER A 391 14.52 8.85 -2.06
C SER A 391 13.95 7.49 -1.64
N TRP A 392 12.62 7.39 -1.48
CA TRP A 392 11.98 6.12 -1.19
C TRP A 392 12.08 5.14 -2.37
N LEU A 393 11.77 5.59 -3.59
CA LEU A 393 11.88 4.77 -4.80
C LEU A 393 13.31 4.19 -4.97
N ALA A 394 14.35 5.01 -4.73
CA ALA A 394 15.75 4.56 -4.77
C ALA A 394 16.11 3.58 -3.65
N MET A 395 15.47 3.68 -2.48
CA MET A 395 15.68 2.75 -1.36
C MET A 395 15.06 1.37 -1.67
N VAL A 396 13.94 1.36 -2.40
CA VAL A 396 13.22 0.12 -2.74
C VAL A 396 13.53 -0.39 -4.16
N GLY A 397 14.32 0.36 -4.92
CA GLY A 397 14.78 0.07 -6.29
C GLY A 397 15.87 -0.97 -6.40
#